data_ee0b668f302fc3462bd75c77096ebf5c
#
_entry.id   ee0b668f302fc3462bd75c77096ebf5c
#
_cell.length_a   1.000
_cell.length_b   1.000
_cell.length_c   1.000
_cell.angle_alpha   90.00
_cell.angle_beta   90.00
_cell.angle_gamma   90.00
#
_symmetry.space_group_name_H-M   'P 1'
#
loop_
_entity.id
_entity.type
_entity.pdbx_description
1 polymer ?
#
loop_
_entity_poly.entity_id
_entity_poly.type
_entity_poly.pdbx_seq_one_letter_code
_entity_poly.pdbx_strand_id
1 'polypeptide(L)'
;MATIAMEAMMEAMTSGRFVVLLGEVMSRACYRRHESLSAARALGAVRWLQSGAAGRRHPGAGRFRKLRMDELNGVVDDLIALVLVVEAGGFNAASTRHNIPVSRLSRRIAGLEKRLGVSLLVRSSRRFKVTEIGERLYQHGLVIRAETRNALAVAQDTLNEPSGHLRVSCPVAMATGLVGRLCVEFVKRHPKVTLTLDSTDGRPSPWSEAADLLIRPSIDTLPDSSMVSRKLGDFPYLLAATPTLFESLGEPATPQALAALDDCPAIGWTFGPHPSRWLLRGPGDAEVELNVHPRFTSDSLLQIHQAALAGIGIARLPVSLCAKDLEQGRLRVVAPGWAPPTISIHALYPSRRDLTLAGRQFLAMLVEATEPYSKTVR
;
A
#
# COMPACT_ATOMS: atom_id res chain seq x y z
N MET A 1 -0.91 40.64 -17.47
CA MET A 1 -1.23 39.35 -16.86
C MET A 1 -0.13 38.28 -17.07
N ALA A 2 0.47 38.15 -18.26
CA ALA A 2 1.55 37.18 -18.50
C ALA A 2 2.87 37.53 -17.79
N THR A 3 3.20 38.79 -17.60
CA THR A 3 4.46 39.24 -17.00
C THR A 3 4.50 38.98 -15.48
N ILE A 4 3.38 39.16 -14.78
CA ILE A 4 3.27 38.92 -13.32
C ILE A 4 3.33 37.41 -13.02
N ALA A 5 2.81 36.57 -13.92
CA ALA A 5 2.88 35.11 -13.78
C ALA A 5 4.31 34.59 -13.97
N MET A 6 5.11 35.24 -14.79
CA MET A 6 6.50 34.86 -15.07
C MET A 6 7.45 35.24 -13.94
N GLU A 7 7.24 36.40 -13.29
CA GLU A 7 8.01 36.78 -12.09
C GLU A 7 7.73 35.88 -10.89
N ALA A 8 6.47 35.56 -10.62
CA ALA A 8 6.09 34.61 -9.56
C ALA A 8 6.64 33.19 -9.79
N MET A 9 6.78 32.78 -11.06
CA MET A 9 7.35 31.49 -11.41
C MET A 9 8.89 31.47 -11.25
N MET A 10 9.56 32.59 -11.50
CA MET A 10 11.00 32.71 -11.27
C MET A 10 11.36 32.76 -9.79
N GLU A 11 10.54 33.39 -8.97
CA GLU A 11 10.72 33.43 -7.52
C GLU A 11 10.48 32.06 -6.85
N ALA A 12 9.53 31.27 -7.38
CA ALA A 12 9.29 29.89 -6.94
C ALA A 12 10.43 28.92 -7.30
N MET A 13 11.15 29.17 -8.39
CA MET A 13 12.29 28.36 -8.82
C MET A 13 13.55 28.56 -7.94
N THR A 14 13.70 29.73 -7.34
CA THR A 14 14.84 30.05 -6.46
C THR A 14 14.64 29.63 -5.01
N SER A 15 13.38 29.42 -4.57
CA SER A 15 13.01 29.14 -3.18
C SER A 15 12.78 27.67 -2.83
N GLY A 16 13.05 26.71 -3.73
CA GLY A 16 12.86 25.28 -3.49
C GLY A 16 11.39 24.80 -3.36
N ARG A 17 10.42 25.69 -3.59
CA ARG A 17 8.97 25.41 -3.51
C ARG A 17 8.34 24.94 -4.82
N PHE A 18 9.13 24.72 -5.84
CA PHE A 18 8.66 24.35 -7.17
C PHE A 18 7.94 23.00 -7.23
N VAL A 19 8.35 22.05 -6.41
CA VAL A 19 7.74 20.71 -6.37
C VAL A 19 6.34 20.74 -5.76
N VAL A 20 6.09 21.62 -4.78
CA VAL A 20 4.78 21.76 -4.12
C VAL A 20 3.78 22.46 -5.06
N LEU A 21 4.22 23.46 -5.80
CA LEU A 21 3.37 24.20 -6.75
C LEU A 21 2.97 23.36 -7.97
N LEU A 22 3.86 22.51 -8.46
CA LEU A 22 3.53 21.55 -9.54
C LEU A 22 2.49 20.51 -9.09
N GLY A 23 2.56 20.05 -7.85
CA GLY A 23 1.56 19.15 -7.28
C GLY A 23 0.17 19.76 -7.19
N GLU A 24 0.06 21.03 -6.78
CA GLU A 24 -1.23 21.74 -6.71
C GLU A 24 -1.81 22.12 -8.08
N VAL A 25 -0.97 22.50 -9.04
CA VAL A 25 -1.41 22.83 -10.41
C VAL A 25 -1.84 21.58 -11.16
N MET A 26 -1.15 20.47 -11.00
CA MET A 26 -1.54 19.18 -11.59
C MET A 26 -2.82 18.63 -10.96
N SER A 27 -3.01 18.79 -9.65
CA SER A 27 -4.25 18.41 -8.95
C SER A 27 -5.47 19.19 -9.43
N ARG A 28 -5.31 20.50 -9.69
CA ARG A 28 -6.41 21.37 -10.19
C ARG A 28 -6.70 21.21 -11.69
N ALA A 29 -5.72 20.80 -12.48
CA ALA A 29 -5.89 20.53 -13.91
C ALA A 29 -6.61 19.21 -14.19
N CYS A 30 -6.43 18.18 -13.34
CA CYS A 30 -7.17 16.92 -13.44
C CYS A 30 -8.64 17.02 -13.04
N TYR A 31 -9.07 18.08 -12.34
CA TYR A 31 -10.44 18.21 -11.83
C TYR A 31 -11.41 18.98 -12.75
N ARG A 32 -10.95 19.52 -13.91
CA ARG A 32 -11.84 20.21 -14.86
C ARG A 32 -11.73 19.67 -16.27
N ARG A 33 -12.72 18.81 -16.61
CA ARG A 33 -13.27 18.50 -17.93
C ARG A 33 -12.41 17.73 -18.95
N HIS A 34 -12.98 16.59 -19.33
CA HIS A 34 -13.08 16.09 -20.69
C HIS A 34 -13.00 17.21 -21.74
N GLU A 35 -11.89 17.29 -22.45
CA GLU A 35 -11.81 17.58 -23.86
C GLU A 35 -10.39 17.38 -24.37
N SER A 36 -10.30 16.70 -25.51
CA SER A 36 -9.14 16.30 -26.23
C SER A 36 -8.16 17.44 -26.52
N LEU A 37 -7.01 17.45 -25.88
CA LEU A 37 -5.84 18.18 -26.33
C LEU A 37 -4.71 17.16 -26.53
N SER A 38 -4.42 16.94 -27.81
CA SER A 38 -3.52 15.93 -28.33
C SER A 38 -2.16 15.90 -27.63
N ALA A 39 -1.65 14.70 -27.38
CA ALA A 39 -0.31 14.39 -26.86
C ALA A 39 0.85 15.11 -27.63
N ALA A 40 0.58 15.65 -28.80
CA ALA A 40 1.53 16.40 -29.61
C ALA A 40 1.97 17.76 -28.97
N ARG A 41 1.13 18.41 -28.12
CA ARG A 41 1.51 19.66 -27.44
C ARG A 41 2.35 19.44 -26.18
N ALA A 42 2.18 18.32 -25.49
CA ALA A 42 3.00 17.97 -24.32
C ALA A 42 4.44 17.59 -24.74
N LEU A 43 4.59 16.91 -25.88
CA LEU A 43 5.91 16.55 -26.45
C LEU A 43 6.70 17.78 -26.97
N GLY A 44 6.01 18.83 -27.42
CA GLY A 44 6.63 20.09 -27.83
C GLY A 44 7.28 20.87 -26.67
N ALA A 45 6.66 20.87 -25.49
CA ALA A 45 7.18 21.53 -24.29
C ALA A 45 8.42 20.84 -23.73
N VAL A 46 8.47 19.50 -23.77
CA VAL A 46 9.63 18.71 -23.32
C VAL A 46 10.82 18.91 -24.26
N ARG A 47 10.59 19.05 -25.57
CA ARG A 47 11.64 19.29 -26.57
C ARG A 47 12.26 20.68 -26.46
N TRP A 48 11.48 21.70 -26.04
CA TRP A 48 11.98 23.06 -25.81
C TRP A 48 12.87 23.16 -24.56
N LEU A 49 12.56 22.41 -23.50
CA LEU A 49 13.39 22.33 -22.29
C LEU A 49 14.73 21.62 -22.52
N GLN A 50 14.83 20.77 -23.56
CA GLN A 50 16.07 20.07 -23.92
C GLN A 50 17.02 20.91 -24.79
N SER A 51 16.55 21.95 -25.47
CA SER A 51 17.35 22.78 -26.40
C SER A 51 17.88 24.09 -25.80
N GLY A 52 17.46 24.49 -24.59
CA GLY A 52 17.77 25.80 -24.01
C GLY A 52 18.85 25.88 -22.92
N ALA A 53 19.50 24.79 -22.56
CA ALA A 53 20.47 24.78 -21.45
C ALA A 53 21.90 24.44 -21.89
N ALA A 54 22.42 25.16 -22.87
CA ALA A 54 23.87 25.19 -23.13
C ALA A 54 24.48 26.40 -22.39
N GLY A 55 24.98 26.18 -21.17
CA GLY A 55 25.85 27.17 -20.54
C GLY A 55 25.61 27.43 -19.06
N ARG A 56 25.91 26.47 -18.19
CA ARG A 56 26.63 26.65 -16.91
C ARG A 56 26.76 25.27 -16.23
N ARG A 57 27.97 24.78 -16.12
CA ARG A 57 28.29 23.54 -15.43
C ARG A 57 28.16 23.77 -13.91
N HIS A 58 27.15 23.14 -13.27
CA HIS A 58 27.18 22.93 -11.83
C HIS A 58 28.10 21.73 -11.52
N PRO A 59 29.08 21.85 -10.62
CA PRO A 59 29.88 20.71 -10.16
C PRO A 59 29.04 19.91 -9.17
N GLY A 60 28.45 18.80 -9.63
CA GLY A 60 27.69 17.90 -8.75
C GLY A 60 26.65 17.00 -9.44
N ALA A 61 26.34 17.24 -10.70
CA ALA A 61 25.48 16.35 -11.46
C ALA A 61 26.29 15.14 -11.97
N GLY A 62 26.43 14.12 -11.16
CA GLY A 62 26.92 12.82 -11.59
C GLY A 62 26.06 12.35 -12.77
N ARG A 63 26.70 12.20 -13.96
CA ARG A 63 26.07 11.57 -15.13
C ARG A 63 25.57 10.19 -14.71
N PHE A 64 24.25 10.00 -14.61
CA PHE A 64 23.66 8.67 -14.62
C PHE A 64 24.02 8.00 -15.94
N ARG A 65 25.10 7.24 -15.94
CA ARG A 65 25.52 6.40 -17.06
C ARG A 65 24.45 5.31 -17.20
N LYS A 66 23.78 5.22 -18.35
CA LYS A 66 22.93 4.07 -18.66
C LYS A 66 23.80 2.82 -18.51
N LEU A 67 23.48 2.01 -17.51
CA LEU A 67 24.14 0.72 -17.29
C LEU A 67 23.90 -0.15 -18.54
N ARG A 68 24.99 -0.67 -19.10
CA ARG A 68 24.91 -1.63 -20.20
C ARG A 68 24.54 -2.99 -19.65
N MET A 69 23.94 -3.86 -20.47
CA MET A 69 23.52 -5.20 -20.03
C MET A 69 24.68 -6.04 -19.47
N ASP A 70 25.89 -5.86 -20.00
CA ASP A 70 27.11 -6.49 -19.48
C ASP A 70 27.52 -5.97 -18.09
N GLU A 71 27.15 -4.76 -17.71
CA GLU A 71 27.39 -4.18 -16.39
C GLU A 71 26.43 -4.72 -15.32
N LEU A 72 25.33 -5.35 -15.71
CA LEU A 72 24.39 -6.03 -14.78
C LEU A 72 24.94 -7.38 -14.29
N ASN A 73 25.92 -7.95 -14.99
CA ASN A 73 26.53 -9.21 -14.58
C ASN A 73 27.14 -9.10 -13.17
N GLY A 74 26.68 -9.97 -12.27
CA GLY A 74 27.13 -10.02 -10.89
C GLY A 74 26.49 -9.00 -9.94
N VAL A 75 25.72 -8.00 -10.43
CA VAL A 75 25.01 -7.04 -9.56
C VAL A 75 23.99 -7.73 -8.69
N VAL A 76 23.28 -8.70 -9.22
CA VAL A 76 22.30 -9.51 -8.46
C VAL A 76 22.99 -10.23 -7.29
N ASP A 77 24.09 -10.89 -7.55
CA ASP A 77 24.87 -11.56 -6.52
C ASP A 77 25.42 -10.61 -5.44
N ASP A 78 25.80 -9.39 -5.86
CA ASP A 78 26.33 -8.39 -4.92
C ASP A 78 25.21 -7.77 -4.08
N LEU A 79 24.01 -7.60 -4.64
CA LEU A 79 22.81 -7.21 -3.88
C LEU A 79 22.40 -8.32 -2.89
N ILE A 80 22.49 -9.59 -3.29
CA ILE A 80 22.26 -10.70 -2.38
C ILE A 80 23.31 -10.70 -1.25
N ALA A 81 24.58 -10.44 -1.54
CA ALA A 81 25.61 -10.32 -0.50
C ALA A 81 25.31 -9.16 0.49
N LEU A 82 24.81 -8.02 -0.01
CA LEU A 82 24.35 -6.93 0.84
C LEU A 82 23.21 -7.38 1.76
N VAL A 83 22.21 -8.08 1.23
CA VAL A 83 21.09 -8.62 2.01
C VAL A 83 21.58 -9.52 3.14
N LEU A 84 22.48 -10.46 2.85
CA LEU A 84 23.00 -11.41 3.85
C LEU A 84 23.75 -10.69 4.99
N VAL A 85 24.54 -9.65 4.66
CA VAL A 85 25.32 -8.89 5.63
C VAL A 85 24.43 -7.98 6.49
N VAL A 86 23.42 -7.35 5.91
CA VAL A 86 22.48 -6.50 6.64
C VAL A 86 21.60 -7.32 7.58
N GLU A 87 21.02 -8.43 7.12
CA GLU A 87 20.19 -9.33 7.95
C GLU A 87 20.97 -9.97 9.12
N ALA A 88 22.23 -10.26 8.91
CA ALA A 88 23.07 -10.83 9.96
C ALA A 88 23.62 -9.76 10.94
N GLY A 89 23.45 -8.46 10.66
CA GLY A 89 24.01 -7.39 11.47
C GLY A 89 25.51 -7.19 11.32
N GLY A 90 26.13 -7.75 10.26
CA GLY A 90 27.56 -7.56 9.97
C GLY A 90 28.22 -8.71 9.23
N PHE A 91 29.45 -8.46 8.76
CA PHE A 91 30.18 -9.41 7.91
C PHE A 91 30.53 -10.73 8.60
N ASN A 92 30.98 -10.68 9.87
CA ASN A 92 31.36 -11.90 10.59
C ASN A 92 30.16 -12.78 10.88
N ALA A 93 29.05 -12.18 11.32
CA ALA A 93 27.82 -12.92 11.57
C ALA A 93 27.24 -13.51 10.26
N ALA A 94 27.28 -12.75 9.15
CA ALA A 94 26.88 -13.26 7.84
C ALA A 94 27.76 -14.42 7.37
N SER A 95 29.08 -14.31 7.58
CA SER A 95 30.02 -15.38 7.22
C SER A 95 29.73 -16.67 7.97
N THR A 96 29.52 -16.59 9.28
CA THR A 96 29.21 -17.76 10.10
C THR A 96 27.84 -18.36 9.72
N ARG A 97 26.82 -17.51 9.54
CA ARG A 97 25.44 -17.96 9.26
C ARG A 97 25.28 -18.61 7.89
N HIS A 98 26.02 -18.13 6.89
CA HIS A 98 25.86 -18.54 5.50
C HIS A 98 27.04 -19.34 4.94
N ASN A 99 28.06 -19.59 5.76
CA ASN A 99 29.30 -20.29 5.37
C ASN A 99 29.97 -19.65 4.14
N ILE A 100 30.02 -18.30 4.09
CA ILE A 100 30.65 -17.52 3.03
C ILE A 100 31.80 -16.72 3.64
N PRO A 101 33.03 -16.83 3.10
CA PRO A 101 34.19 -16.09 3.66
C PRO A 101 33.92 -14.57 3.71
N VAL A 102 34.29 -13.93 4.84
CA VAL A 102 34.18 -12.47 5.05
C VAL A 102 34.80 -11.70 3.89
N SER A 103 35.98 -12.14 3.41
CA SER A 103 36.68 -11.52 2.29
C SER A 103 35.87 -11.51 0.99
N ARG A 104 35.06 -12.55 0.76
CA ARG A 104 34.18 -12.66 -0.40
C ARG A 104 33.01 -11.71 -0.30
N LEU A 105 32.32 -11.65 0.86
CA LEU A 105 31.22 -10.73 1.12
C LEU A 105 31.69 -9.27 1.02
N SER A 106 32.82 -8.94 1.67
CA SER A 106 33.39 -7.59 1.65
C SER A 106 33.79 -7.15 0.24
N ARG A 107 34.41 -8.04 -0.56
CA ARG A 107 34.79 -7.73 -1.94
C ARG A 107 33.59 -7.49 -2.84
N ARG A 108 32.53 -8.28 -2.70
CA ARG A 108 31.30 -8.09 -3.46
C ARG A 108 30.63 -6.74 -3.15
N ILE A 109 30.46 -6.40 -1.86
CA ILE A 109 29.84 -5.13 -1.47
C ILE A 109 30.72 -3.94 -1.88
N ALA A 110 32.05 -4.01 -1.67
CA ALA A 110 32.96 -2.95 -2.12
C ALA A 110 32.94 -2.78 -3.64
N GLY A 111 32.79 -3.88 -4.41
CA GLY A 111 32.61 -3.85 -5.84
C GLY A 111 31.32 -3.15 -6.27
N LEU A 112 30.22 -3.41 -5.56
CA LEU A 112 28.93 -2.76 -5.77
C LEU A 112 29.01 -1.25 -5.46
N GLU A 113 29.58 -0.87 -4.30
CA GLU A 113 29.82 0.53 -3.92
C GLU A 113 30.65 1.27 -4.97
N LYS A 114 31.72 0.65 -5.46
CA LYS A 114 32.58 1.23 -6.52
C LYS A 114 31.83 1.44 -7.83
N ARG A 115 30.99 0.48 -8.24
CA ARG A 115 30.20 0.61 -9.47
C ARG A 115 29.13 1.70 -9.38
N LEU A 116 28.50 1.83 -8.21
CA LEU A 116 27.44 2.81 -7.98
C LEU A 116 27.99 4.20 -7.61
N GLY A 117 29.27 4.30 -7.20
CA GLY A 117 29.87 5.55 -6.76
C GLY A 117 29.36 6.04 -5.41
N VAL A 118 28.72 5.17 -4.61
CA VAL A 118 28.13 5.51 -3.30
C VAL A 118 28.47 4.45 -2.26
N SER A 119 28.56 4.85 -0.99
CA SER A 119 28.74 3.93 0.12
C SER A 119 27.40 3.38 0.58
N LEU A 120 27.29 2.07 0.72
CA LEU A 120 26.10 1.37 1.19
C LEU A 120 26.17 1.05 2.68
N LEU A 121 27.39 0.89 3.20
CA LEU A 121 27.68 0.62 4.60
C LEU A 121 28.59 1.68 5.18
N VAL A 122 28.34 2.08 6.42
CA VAL A 122 29.21 2.99 7.16
C VAL A 122 30.40 2.18 7.68
N ARG A 123 31.60 2.49 7.21
CA ARG A 123 32.85 1.87 7.67
C ARG A 123 33.27 2.45 9.02
N SER A 124 32.68 1.97 10.10
CA SER A 124 33.08 2.31 11.47
C SER A 124 33.42 1.01 12.19
N SER A 125 34.61 1.00 12.87
CA SER A 125 35.10 -0.17 13.59
C SER A 125 34.27 -0.53 14.83
N ARG A 126 33.35 0.32 15.26
CA ARG A 126 32.61 0.16 16.53
C ARG A 126 31.15 -0.24 16.37
N ARG A 127 30.51 0.00 15.20
CA ARG A 127 29.11 -0.39 14.96
C ARG A 127 28.88 -0.62 13.48
N PHE A 128 28.24 -1.74 13.14
CA PHE A 128 27.68 -1.97 11.83
C PHE A 128 26.49 -1.01 11.61
N LYS A 129 26.53 -0.23 10.53
CA LYS A 129 25.45 0.69 10.18
C LYS A 129 25.29 0.74 8.67
N VAL A 130 24.04 0.71 8.20
CA VAL A 130 23.66 0.85 6.81
C VAL A 130 23.39 2.32 6.48
N THR A 131 23.77 2.79 5.29
CA THR A 131 23.42 4.13 4.80
C THR A 131 21.99 4.15 4.30
N GLU A 132 21.39 5.34 4.11
CA GLU A 132 20.04 5.47 3.52
C GLU A 132 19.94 4.82 2.14
N ILE A 133 20.94 5.03 1.28
CA ILE A 133 21.04 4.37 -0.03
C ILE A 133 21.22 2.86 0.14
N GLY A 134 22.05 2.44 1.09
CA GLY A 134 22.24 1.04 1.44
C GLY A 134 20.94 0.36 1.85
N GLU A 135 20.12 1.03 2.65
CA GLU A 135 18.81 0.53 3.08
C GLU A 135 17.87 0.36 1.87
N ARG A 136 17.79 1.35 0.98
CA ARG A 136 16.97 1.26 -0.23
C ARG A 136 17.41 0.09 -1.13
N LEU A 137 18.71 -0.10 -1.33
CA LEU A 137 19.24 -1.21 -2.12
C LEU A 137 19.08 -2.56 -1.44
N TYR A 138 19.18 -2.61 -0.11
CA TYR A 138 18.84 -3.79 0.66
C TYR A 138 17.39 -4.24 0.41
N GLN A 139 16.44 -3.30 0.39
CA GLN A 139 15.03 -3.56 0.08
C GLN A 139 14.88 -4.17 -1.34
N HIS A 140 15.53 -3.58 -2.36
CA HIS A 140 15.54 -4.16 -3.70
C HIS A 140 16.20 -5.55 -3.75
N GLY A 141 17.28 -5.75 -2.99
CA GLY A 141 17.96 -7.05 -2.88
C GLY A 141 17.06 -8.15 -2.31
N LEU A 142 16.21 -7.80 -1.33
CA LEU A 142 15.22 -8.71 -0.76
C LEU A 142 14.17 -9.15 -1.81
N VAL A 143 13.72 -8.20 -2.63
CA VAL A 143 12.79 -8.47 -3.75
C VAL A 143 13.42 -9.44 -4.75
N ILE A 144 14.65 -9.14 -5.19
CA ILE A 144 15.39 -10.00 -6.14
C ILE A 144 15.57 -11.42 -5.57
N ARG A 145 15.94 -11.53 -4.30
CA ARG A 145 16.10 -12.83 -3.63
C ARG A 145 14.79 -13.63 -3.60
N ALA A 146 13.68 -12.95 -3.35
CA ALA A 146 12.38 -13.59 -3.36
C ALA A 146 12.01 -14.08 -4.75
N GLU A 147 12.17 -13.23 -5.76
CA GLU A 147 11.83 -13.57 -7.14
C GLU A 147 12.69 -14.72 -7.66
N THR A 148 13.97 -14.75 -7.31
CA THR A 148 14.83 -15.88 -7.62
C THR A 148 14.33 -17.19 -6.98
N ARG A 149 13.86 -17.13 -5.72
CA ARG A 149 13.25 -18.30 -5.07
C ARG A 149 11.95 -18.70 -5.73
N ASN A 150 11.12 -17.76 -6.12
CA ASN A 150 9.87 -18.03 -6.83
C ASN A 150 10.13 -18.70 -8.19
N ALA A 151 11.12 -18.22 -8.94
CA ALA A 151 11.52 -18.85 -10.20
C ALA A 151 11.96 -20.31 -10.00
N LEU A 152 12.71 -20.61 -8.93
CA LEU A 152 13.08 -21.98 -8.59
C LEU A 152 11.88 -22.81 -8.14
N ALA A 153 10.91 -22.21 -7.41
CA ALA A 153 9.68 -22.87 -6.98
C ALA A 153 8.79 -23.25 -8.18
N VAL A 154 8.71 -22.40 -9.21
CA VAL A 154 7.99 -22.73 -10.46
C VAL A 154 8.56 -24.01 -11.11
N ALA A 155 9.88 -24.20 -11.09
CA ALA A 155 10.48 -25.44 -11.57
C ALA A 155 10.15 -26.66 -10.70
N GLN A 156 9.89 -26.43 -9.40
CA GLN A 156 9.49 -27.47 -8.44
C GLN A 156 7.98 -27.76 -8.44
N ASP A 157 7.15 -26.88 -9.02
CA ASP A 157 5.69 -27.06 -9.17
C ASP A 157 5.32 -28.36 -9.94
N THR A 158 6.27 -28.94 -10.67
CA THR A 158 6.12 -30.26 -11.31
C THR A 158 5.92 -31.40 -10.30
N LEU A 159 6.21 -31.17 -9.02
CA LEU A 159 6.06 -32.16 -7.94
C LEU A 159 4.70 -32.11 -7.22
N ASN A 160 3.75 -31.28 -7.67
CA ASN A 160 2.40 -31.12 -7.10
C ASN A 160 2.32 -30.78 -5.60
N GLU A 161 3.41 -30.33 -4.98
CA GLU A 161 3.43 -29.94 -3.57
C GLU A 161 3.81 -28.46 -3.43
N PRO A 162 2.96 -27.62 -2.79
CA PRO A 162 3.27 -26.22 -2.57
C PRO A 162 4.57 -26.03 -1.78
N SER A 163 5.47 -25.21 -2.30
CA SER A 163 6.76 -24.95 -1.68
C SER A 163 7.26 -23.53 -2.03
N GLY A 164 8.33 -23.11 -1.38
CA GLY A 164 8.95 -21.81 -1.65
C GLY A 164 8.41 -20.69 -0.77
N HIS A 165 8.56 -19.44 -1.23
CA HIS A 165 8.20 -18.25 -0.47
C HIS A 165 6.98 -17.57 -1.09
N LEU A 166 5.93 -17.40 -0.27
CA LEU A 166 4.70 -16.68 -0.65
C LEU A 166 4.65 -15.33 0.07
N ARG A 167 4.45 -14.26 -0.68
CA ARG A 167 4.26 -12.90 -0.15
C ARG A 167 2.84 -12.44 -0.36
N VAL A 168 2.18 -12.11 0.74
CA VAL A 168 0.82 -11.57 0.74
C VAL A 168 0.84 -10.19 1.35
N SER A 169 0.23 -9.21 0.70
CA SER A 169 0.05 -7.86 1.25
C SER A 169 -1.43 -7.53 1.35
N CYS A 170 -1.87 -7.00 2.50
CA CYS A 170 -3.27 -6.64 2.72
C CYS A 170 -3.39 -5.49 3.72
N PRO A 171 -4.58 -4.83 3.83
CA PRO A 171 -4.87 -3.87 4.88
C PRO A 171 -4.74 -4.49 6.28
N VAL A 172 -4.32 -3.66 7.27
CA VAL A 172 -4.08 -4.10 8.65
C VAL A 172 -5.30 -4.77 9.26
N ALA A 173 -6.49 -4.24 9.04
CA ALA A 173 -7.74 -4.84 9.54
C ALA A 173 -8.00 -6.24 8.99
N MET A 174 -7.59 -6.53 7.75
CA MET A 174 -7.69 -7.87 7.16
C MET A 174 -6.59 -8.80 7.65
N ALA A 175 -5.38 -8.27 7.88
CA ALA A 175 -4.26 -9.03 8.43
C ALA A 175 -4.54 -9.52 9.86
N THR A 176 -5.17 -8.71 10.69
CA THR A 176 -5.59 -9.09 12.05
C THR A 176 -6.84 -9.98 12.06
N GLY A 177 -7.58 -10.05 10.96
CA GLY A 177 -8.81 -10.81 10.80
C GLY A 177 -8.67 -12.03 9.91
N LEU A 178 -9.42 -12.04 8.80
CA LEU A 178 -9.57 -13.18 7.90
C LEU A 178 -8.26 -13.61 7.27
N VAL A 179 -7.52 -12.67 6.65
CA VAL A 179 -6.31 -13.01 5.87
C VAL A 179 -5.23 -13.56 6.78
N GLY A 180 -5.00 -12.98 7.96
CA GLY A 180 -3.99 -13.46 8.90
C GLY A 180 -4.27 -14.88 9.37
N ARG A 181 -5.54 -15.22 9.67
CA ARG A 181 -5.93 -16.61 10.02
C ARG A 181 -5.65 -17.58 8.87
N LEU A 182 -6.00 -17.20 7.64
CA LEU A 182 -5.74 -18.03 6.47
C LEU A 182 -4.23 -18.22 6.21
N CYS A 183 -3.41 -17.20 6.42
CA CYS A 183 -1.96 -17.31 6.31
C CYS A 183 -1.40 -18.34 7.30
N VAL A 184 -1.82 -18.29 8.56
CA VAL A 184 -1.39 -19.23 9.61
C VAL A 184 -1.82 -20.65 9.26
N GLU A 185 -3.07 -20.82 8.84
CA GLU A 185 -3.60 -22.13 8.45
C GLU A 185 -2.88 -22.70 7.22
N PHE A 186 -2.59 -21.86 6.23
CA PHE A 186 -1.90 -22.26 5.02
C PHE A 186 -0.48 -22.76 5.30
N VAL A 187 0.31 -22.04 6.09
CA VAL A 187 1.65 -22.45 6.48
C VAL A 187 1.64 -23.74 7.30
N LYS A 188 0.63 -23.92 8.16
CA LYS A 188 0.46 -25.16 8.92
C LYS A 188 0.17 -26.37 8.01
N ARG A 189 -0.62 -26.17 6.94
CA ARG A 189 -0.94 -27.24 5.96
C ARG A 189 0.20 -27.55 5.01
N HIS A 190 1.07 -26.56 4.74
CA HIS A 190 2.14 -26.66 3.74
C HIS A 190 3.53 -26.38 4.34
N PRO A 191 4.17 -27.35 5.01
CA PRO A 191 5.42 -27.14 5.76
C PRO A 191 6.60 -26.67 4.91
N LYS A 192 6.55 -26.89 3.58
CA LYS A 192 7.59 -26.42 2.64
C LYS A 192 7.39 -24.98 2.17
N VAL A 193 6.30 -24.33 2.58
CA VAL A 193 6.01 -22.93 2.27
C VAL A 193 6.50 -22.06 3.41
N THR A 194 7.23 -20.99 3.07
CA THR A 194 7.47 -19.85 3.95
C THR A 194 6.57 -18.71 3.49
N LEU A 195 5.88 -18.04 4.42
CA LEU A 195 4.96 -16.95 4.08
C LEU A 195 5.35 -15.65 4.79
N THR A 196 5.33 -14.55 4.04
CA THR A 196 5.42 -13.20 4.60
C THR A 196 4.08 -12.51 4.39
N LEU A 197 3.47 -12.05 5.49
CA LEU A 197 2.29 -11.20 5.47
C LEU A 197 2.72 -9.76 5.74
N ASP A 198 2.63 -8.91 4.70
CA ASP A 198 2.83 -7.47 4.82
C ASP A 198 1.48 -6.78 5.03
N SER A 199 1.35 -6.01 6.11
CA SER A 199 0.11 -5.33 6.44
C SER A 199 0.32 -3.82 6.44
N THR A 200 -0.46 -3.12 5.61
CA THR A 200 -0.38 -1.67 5.48
C THR A 200 -1.73 -1.07 5.09
N ASP A 201 -2.10 0.00 5.80
CA ASP A 201 -3.24 0.86 5.43
C ASP A 201 -2.78 2.06 4.59
N GLY A 202 -1.44 2.27 4.45
CA GLY A 202 -0.83 3.38 3.73
C GLY A 202 -0.57 3.12 2.24
N ARG A 203 0.24 4.01 1.66
CA ARG A 203 0.72 3.85 0.28
C ARG A 203 1.48 2.53 0.12
N PRO A 204 1.39 1.90 -1.06
CA PRO A 204 2.18 0.72 -1.35
C PRO A 204 3.67 0.97 -1.05
N SER A 205 4.26 0.10 -0.25
CA SER A 205 5.71 0.07 -0.04
C SER A 205 6.36 -0.72 -1.18
N PRO A 206 7.67 -0.59 -1.42
CA PRO A 206 8.39 -1.46 -2.36
C PRO A 206 8.19 -2.96 -2.06
N TRP A 207 7.90 -3.30 -0.81
CA TRP A 207 7.56 -4.65 -0.37
C TRP A 207 6.19 -5.09 -0.84
N SER A 208 5.19 -4.21 -0.74
CA SER A 208 3.85 -4.53 -1.23
C SER A 208 3.79 -4.56 -2.75
N GLU A 209 4.65 -3.81 -3.45
CA GLU A 209 4.80 -3.88 -4.91
C GLU A 209 5.42 -5.20 -5.37
N ALA A 210 6.20 -5.87 -4.51
CA ALA A 210 6.80 -7.17 -4.76
C ALA A 210 5.99 -8.34 -4.20
N ALA A 211 4.76 -8.12 -3.75
CA ALA A 211 3.90 -9.20 -3.25
C ALA A 211 3.39 -10.06 -4.40
N ASP A 212 3.33 -11.37 -4.17
CA ASP A 212 2.72 -12.33 -5.10
C ASP A 212 1.20 -12.16 -5.17
N LEU A 213 0.59 -11.76 -4.03
CA LEU A 213 -0.83 -11.47 -3.89
C LEU A 213 -1.02 -10.18 -3.09
N LEU A 214 -1.68 -9.20 -3.71
CA LEU A 214 -2.10 -7.98 -3.03
C LEU A 214 -3.62 -8.02 -2.83
N ILE A 215 -4.06 -7.89 -1.59
CA ILE A 215 -5.48 -7.80 -1.25
C ILE A 215 -5.78 -6.33 -0.98
N ARG A 216 -6.66 -5.74 -1.78
CA ARG A 216 -6.92 -4.30 -1.70
C ARG A 216 -8.41 -4.01 -1.76
N PRO A 217 -8.89 -3.02 -0.98
CA PRO A 217 -10.20 -2.43 -1.19
C PRO A 217 -10.22 -1.65 -2.50
N SER A 218 -11.31 -1.75 -3.24
CA SER A 218 -11.61 -0.89 -4.37
C SER A 218 -12.88 -0.11 -4.06
N ILE A 219 -12.74 1.22 -4.11
CA ILE A 219 -13.83 2.16 -3.91
C ILE A 219 -14.32 2.64 -5.28
N ASP A 220 -13.42 2.65 -6.26
CA ASP A 220 -13.65 2.99 -7.67
C ASP A 220 -13.06 1.93 -8.59
N THR A 221 -13.15 2.15 -9.90
CA THR A 221 -12.48 1.31 -10.90
C THR A 221 -10.98 1.22 -10.60
N LEU A 222 -10.47 -0.01 -10.50
CA LEU A 222 -9.05 -0.25 -10.32
C LEU A 222 -8.29 0.44 -11.47
N PRO A 223 -7.19 1.17 -11.18
CA PRO A 223 -6.38 1.78 -12.23
C PRO A 223 -5.86 0.71 -13.17
N ASP A 224 -5.72 1.05 -14.45
CA ASP A 224 -5.10 0.19 -15.46
C ASP A 224 -3.73 -0.28 -14.97
N SER A 225 -3.65 -1.53 -14.61
CA SER A 225 -2.43 -2.18 -14.17
C SER A 225 -2.23 -3.46 -14.97
N SER A 226 -0.97 -3.88 -15.14
CA SER A 226 -0.63 -5.17 -15.76
C SER A 226 -1.04 -6.37 -14.88
N MET A 227 -1.64 -6.11 -13.72
CA MET A 227 -2.05 -7.15 -12.76
C MET A 227 -3.45 -7.67 -13.08
N VAL A 228 -3.64 -8.96 -12.87
CA VAL A 228 -4.96 -9.58 -12.90
C VAL A 228 -5.68 -9.22 -11.59
N SER A 229 -6.91 -8.75 -11.73
CA SER A 229 -7.80 -8.46 -10.61
C SER A 229 -8.85 -9.56 -10.47
N ARG A 230 -9.01 -10.10 -9.27
CA ARG A 230 -10.07 -11.01 -8.90
C ARG A 230 -10.86 -10.46 -7.73
N LYS A 231 -12.14 -10.15 -7.95
CA LYS A 231 -13.04 -9.75 -6.86
C LYS A 231 -13.20 -10.91 -5.87
N LEU A 232 -13.01 -10.63 -4.58
CA LEU A 232 -13.20 -11.56 -3.49
C LEU A 232 -14.59 -11.45 -2.88
N GLY A 233 -15.17 -10.25 -2.86
CA GLY A 233 -16.53 -10.01 -2.38
C GLY A 233 -16.77 -8.55 -2.05
N ASP A 234 -18.03 -8.27 -1.61
CA ASP A 234 -18.47 -6.97 -1.14
C ASP A 234 -18.64 -7.02 0.38
N PHE A 235 -17.87 -6.22 1.07
CA PHE A 235 -17.84 -6.19 2.53
C PHE A 235 -18.77 -5.08 3.02
N PRO A 236 -19.81 -5.43 3.80
CA PRO A 236 -20.77 -4.47 4.30
C PRO A 236 -20.15 -3.61 5.40
N TYR A 237 -20.57 -2.35 5.44
CA TYR A 237 -20.23 -1.37 6.45
C TYR A 237 -21.48 -0.93 7.20
N LEU A 238 -21.29 -0.41 8.41
CA LEU A 238 -22.35 0.19 9.23
C LEU A 238 -21.84 1.45 9.93
N LEU A 239 -22.78 2.23 10.46
CA LEU A 239 -22.47 3.27 11.43
C LEU A 239 -22.56 2.69 12.84
N ALA A 240 -21.53 2.90 13.66
CA ALA A 240 -21.47 2.42 15.01
C ALA A 240 -21.04 3.51 15.99
N ALA A 241 -21.62 3.45 17.20
CA ALA A 241 -21.26 4.28 18.34
C ALA A 241 -21.40 3.47 19.64
N THR A 242 -20.79 3.95 20.73
CA THR A 242 -21.08 3.37 22.06
C THR A 242 -22.53 3.64 22.46
N PRO A 243 -23.15 2.78 23.28
CA PRO A 243 -24.51 3.00 23.81
C PRO A 243 -24.67 4.38 24.45
N THR A 244 -23.72 4.77 25.31
CA THR A 244 -23.74 6.06 26.00
C THR A 244 -23.76 7.25 25.05
N LEU A 245 -22.91 7.21 23.98
CA LEU A 245 -22.91 8.26 22.97
C LEU A 245 -24.22 8.26 22.19
N PHE A 246 -24.72 7.09 21.77
CA PHE A 246 -25.96 6.94 21.02
C PHE A 246 -27.16 7.51 21.79
N GLU A 247 -27.26 7.23 23.07
CA GLU A 247 -28.31 7.75 23.98
C GLU A 247 -28.19 9.27 24.18
N SER A 248 -26.95 9.80 24.33
CA SER A 248 -26.73 11.24 24.48
C SER A 248 -27.12 12.05 23.23
N LEU A 249 -27.11 11.41 22.04
CA LEU A 249 -27.53 12.00 20.79
C LEU A 249 -29.03 11.88 20.50
N GLY A 250 -29.82 11.33 21.47
CA GLY A 250 -31.26 11.10 21.30
C GLY A 250 -31.60 9.91 20.42
N GLU A 251 -30.73 8.91 20.36
CA GLU A 251 -30.91 7.66 19.62
C GLU A 251 -31.27 7.87 18.12
N PRO A 252 -30.44 8.54 17.34
CA PRO A 252 -30.78 8.89 15.95
C PRO A 252 -30.99 7.65 15.09
N ALA A 253 -32.22 7.40 14.72
CA ALA A 253 -32.64 6.21 13.94
C ALA A 253 -32.59 6.42 12.44
N THR A 254 -32.43 7.66 11.96
CA THR A 254 -32.43 8.01 10.54
C THR A 254 -31.30 8.96 10.20
N PRO A 255 -30.86 9.03 8.91
CA PRO A 255 -29.89 10.03 8.48
C PRO A 255 -30.34 11.47 8.71
N GLN A 256 -31.64 11.74 8.62
CA GLN A 256 -32.22 13.08 8.85
C GLN A 256 -32.06 13.48 10.31
N ALA A 257 -32.24 12.53 11.26
CA ALA A 257 -31.99 12.78 12.67
C ALA A 257 -30.51 13.07 12.94
N LEU A 258 -29.58 12.38 12.24
CA LEU A 258 -28.16 12.68 12.29
C LEU A 258 -27.81 14.05 11.70
N ALA A 259 -28.43 14.41 10.56
CA ALA A 259 -28.23 15.70 9.91
C ALA A 259 -28.76 16.89 10.73
N ALA A 260 -29.74 16.63 11.61
CA ALA A 260 -30.34 17.64 12.49
C ALA A 260 -29.49 17.94 13.75
N LEU A 261 -28.44 17.16 14.01
CA LEU A 261 -27.50 17.42 15.10
C LEU A 261 -26.60 18.61 14.73
N ASP A 262 -26.57 19.63 15.56
CA ASP A 262 -25.72 20.83 15.34
C ASP A 262 -24.22 20.49 15.26
N ASP A 263 -23.79 19.47 15.97
CA ASP A 263 -22.42 18.95 15.97
C ASP A 263 -22.44 17.42 16.05
N CYS A 264 -22.68 16.76 14.91
CA CYS A 264 -22.66 15.31 14.85
C CYS A 264 -21.23 14.79 15.06
N PRO A 265 -20.95 14.15 16.23
CA PRO A 265 -19.60 13.67 16.53
C PRO A 265 -19.24 12.52 15.61
N ALA A 266 -18.38 12.77 14.66
CA ALA A 266 -17.96 11.80 13.65
C ALA A 266 -16.49 11.42 13.80
N ILE A 267 -16.16 10.21 13.33
CA ILE A 267 -14.79 9.73 13.14
C ILE A 267 -14.57 9.54 11.63
N GLY A 268 -13.55 10.21 11.09
CA GLY A 268 -13.24 10.20 9.68
C GLY A 268 -12.25 9.11 9.30
N TRP A 269 -12.49 8.48 8.15
CA TRP A 269 -11.57 7.54 7.54
C TRP A 269 -10.94 8.18 6.29
N THR A 270 -9.62 8.41 6.33
CA THR A 270 -8.92 9.17 5.28
C THR A 270 -8.75 8.38 3.97
N PHE A 271 -8.83 7.05 4.00
CA PHE A 271 -8.89 6.22 2.79
C PHE A 271 -10.30 5.99 2.26
N GLY A 272 -11.32 6.30 3.06
CA GLY A 272 -12.70 6.25 2.59
C GLY A 272 -13.01 7.38 1.61
N PRO A 273 -14.04 7.21 0.77
CA PRO A 273 -14.52 8.31 -0.04
C PRO A 273 -14.98 9.42 0.92
N HIS A 274 -14.32 10.56 0.87
CA HIS A 274 -14.61 11.78 1.62
C HIS A 274 -14.81 11.58 3.14
N PRO A 275 -13.79 11.85 3.96
CA PRO A 275 -13.88 11.70 5.42
C PRO A 275 -14.99 12.55 6.04
N SER A 276 -15.34 13.67 5.41
CA SER A 276 -16.35 14.65 5.86
C SER A 276 -17.73 14.46 5.21
N ARG A 277 -17.90 13.52 4.28
CA ARG A 277 -19.19 13.23 3.63
C ARG A 277 -19.49 11.75 3.69
N TRP A 278 -20.65 11.40 4.20
CA TRP A 278 -21.11 10.04 4.30
C TRP A 278 -22.30 9.81 3.38
N LEU A 279 -22.11 9.00 2.36
CA LEU A 279 -23.20 8.46 1.59
C LEU A 279 -23.81 7.29 2.36
N LEU A 280 -25.12 7.31 2.59
CA LEU A 280 -25.88 6.22 3.21
C LEU A 280 -26.97 5.76 2.26
N ARG A 281 -27.13 4.44 2.18
CA ARG A 281 -28.18 3.77 1.44
C ARG A 281 -29.19 3.16 2.40
N GLY A 282 -30.46 3.35 2.11
CA GLY A 282 -31.58 2.91 2.92
C GLY A 282 -32.59 2.07 2.14
N PRO A 283 -33.77 1.83 2.73
CA PRO A 283 -34.84 1.05 2.11
C PRO A 283 -35.28 1.67 0.77
N GLY A 284 -35.57 0.81 -0.23
CA GLY A 284 -36.08 1.24 -1.53
C GLY A 284 -35.09 2.04 -2.36
N ASP A 285 -33.79 1.70 -2.26
CA ASP A 285 -32.68 2.39 -2.94
C ASP A 285 -32.57 3.90 -2.62
N ALA A 286 -33.13 4.34 -1.49
CA ALA A 286 -32.98 5.70 -1.02
C ALA A 286 -31.50 5.99 -0.70
N GLU A 287 -31.00 7.12 -1.20
CA GLU A 287 -29.64 7.60 -0.89
C GLU A 287 -29.70 8.95 -0.18
N VAL A 288 -28.88 9.09 0.85
CA VAL A 288 -28.71 10.34 1.62
C VAL A 288 -27.24 10.62 1.79
N GLU A 289 -26.82 11.86 1.51
CA GLU A 289 -25.48 12.34 1.80
C GLU A 289 -25.51 13.20 3.07
N LEU A 290 -24.66 12.84 4.04
CA LEU A 290 -24.47 13.58 5.28
C LEU A 290 -23.13 14.29 5.26
N ASN A 291 -23.14 15.60 5.56
CA ASN A 291 -21.92 16.34 5.86
C ASN A 291 -21.62 16.20 7.35
N VAL A 292 -20.43 15.75 7.68
CA VAL A 292 -19.97 15.54 9.07
C VAL A 292 -18.65 16.25 9.30
N HIS A 293 -18.36 16.61 10.55
CA HIS A 293 -17.14 17.26 10.96
C HIS A 293 -16.34 16.35 11.90
N PRO A 294 -15.45 15.48 11.37
CA PRO A 294 -14.73 14.54 12.21
C PRO A 294 -13.79 15.25 13.19
N ARG A 295 -13.91 14.94 14.50
CA ARG A 295 -12.94 15.35 15.53
C ARG A 295 -11.66 14.51 15.51
N PHE A 296 -11.74 13.30 14.98
CA PHE A 296 -10.63 12.36 14.84
C PHE A 296 -10.68 11.75 13.45
N THR A 297 -9.52 11.70 12.79
CA THR A 297 -9.37 11.06 11.48
C THR A 297 -8.17 10.12 11.51
N SER A 298 -8.29 8.97 10.84
CA SER A 298 -7.19 8.01 10.69
C SER A 298 -7.29 7.32 9.33
N ASP A 299 -6.17 6.82 8.85
CA ASP A 299 -6.09 5.89 7.72
C ASP A 299 -6.33 4.45 8.15
N SER A 300 -6.16 4.14 9.43
CA SER A 300 -6.32 2.80 9.98
C SER A 300 -7.73 2.55 10.53
N LEU A 301 -8.42 1.56 9.97
CA LEU A 301 -9.73 1.10 10.47
C LEU A 301 -9.66 0.58 11.92
N LEU A 302 -8.51 0.04 12.35
CA LEU A 302 -8.34 -0.38 13.75
C LEU A 302 -8.31 0.82 14.70
N GLN A 303 -7.69 1.92 14.31
CA GLN A 303 -7.67 3.15 15.11
C GLN A 303 -9.06 3.79 15.16
N ILE A 304 -9.78 3.80 14.02
CA ILE A 304 -11.16 4.27 13.95
C ILE A 304 -12.07 3.44 14.87
N HIS A 305 -11.91 2.11 14.86
CA HIS A 305 -12.65 1.21 15.74
C HIS A 305 -12.36 1.47 17.23
N GLN A 306 -11.09 1.66 17.59
CA GLN A 306 -10.72 2.02 18.97
C GLN A 306 -11.28 3.37 19.39
N ALA A 307 -11.26 4.37 18.50
CA ALA A 307 -11.87 5.68 18.78
C ALA A 307 -13.39 5.58 18.97
N ALA A 308 -14.06 4.73 18.18
CA ALA A 308 -15.50 4.46 18.35
C ALA A 308 -15.81 3.80 19.71
N LEU A 309 -15.03 2.78 20.11
CA LEU A 309 -15.15 2.13 21.42
C LEU A 309 -14.87 3.07 22.60
N ALA A 310 -14.00 4.06 22.38
CA ALA A 310 -13.74 5.12 23.38
C ALA A 310 -14.82 6.21 23.42
N GLY A 311 -15.89 6.12 22.60
CA GLY A 311 -16.98 7.09 22.56
C GLY A 311 -16.62 8.44 21.94
N ILE A 312 -15.55 8.52 21.14
CA ILE A 312 -15.10 9.77 20.49
C ILE A 312 -16.14 10.27 19.47
N GLY A 313 -16.86 9.35 18.81
CA GLY A 313 -17.84 9.70 17.80
C GLY A 313 -18.45 8.49 17.12
N ILE A 314 -19.33 8.75 16.16
CA ILE A 314 -19.92 7.77 15.26
C ILE A 314 -18.87 7.40 14.19
N ALA A 315 -18.68 6.12 13.94
CA ALA A 315 -17.70 5.63 12.95
C ALA A 315 -18.36 4.80 11.86
N ARG A 316 -17.82 4.90 10.64
CA ARG A 316 -18.10 3.95 9.55
C ARG A 316 -17.16 2.77 9.68
N LEU A 317 -17.66 1.59 9.94
CA LEU A 317 -16.83 0.41 10.22
C LEU A 317 -17.34 -0.82 9.44
N PRO A 318 -16.43 -1.73 9.01
CA PRO A 318 -16.82 -3.02 8.49
C PRO A 318 -17.63 -3.80 9.53
N VAL A 319 -18.72 -4.42 9.12
CA VAL A 319 -19.55 -5.27 10.01
C VAL A 319 -18.71 -6.35 10.68
N SER A 320 -17.81 -6.97 9.93
CA SER A 320 -16.92 -8.03 10.45
C SER A 320 -15.96 -7.56 11.54
N LEU A 321 -15.58 -6.28 11.55
CA LEU A 321 -14.71 -5.71 12.58
C LEU A 321 -15.47 -5.41 13.85
N CYS A 322 -16.75 -5.06 13.76
CA CYS A 322 -17.61 -4.66 14.89
C CYS A 322 -18.41 -5.82 15.49
N ALA A 323 -18.50 -6.98 14.82
CA ALA A 323 -19.44 -8.06 15.16
C ALA A 323 -19.41 -8.42 16.64
N LYS A 324 -18.21 -8.64 17.19
CA LYS A 324 -18.04 -9.01 18.60
C LYS A 324 -18.45 -7.88 19.56
N ASP A 325 -18.22 -6.62 19.18
CA ASP A 325 -18.56 -5.47 20.01
C ASP A 325 -20.07 -5.19 20.01
N LEU A 326 -20.73 -5.46 18.88
CA LEU A 326 -22.18 -5.41 18.76
C LEU A 326 -22.84 -6.52 19.60
N GLU A 327 -22.35 -7.76 19.51
CA GLU A 327 -22.82 -8.89 20.32
C GLU A 327 -22.66 -8.62 21.84
N GLN A 328 -21.55 -7.98 22.23
CA GLN A 328 -21.26 -7.66 23.63
C GLN A 328 -21.88 -6.34 24.08
N GLY A 329 -22.62 -5.65 23.24
CA GLY A 329 -23.25 -4.37 23.54
C GLY A 329 -22.28 -3.20 23.76
N ARG A 330 -21.01 -3.33 23.40
CA ARG A 330 -20.03 -2.23 23.48
C ARG A 330 -20.25 -1.19 22.40
N LEU A 331 -20.76 -1.62 21.26
CA LEU A 331 -21.19 -0.76 20.17
C LEU A 331 -22.66 -1.02 19.85
N ARG A 332 -23.33 -0.01 19.32
CA ARG A 332 -24.70 -0.08 18.78
C ARG A 332 -24.68 0.44 17.33
N VAL A 333 -25.55 -0.11 16.50
CA VAL A 333 -25.78 0.39 15.13
C VAL A 333 -26.52 1.71 15.20
N VAL A 334 -25.98 2.72 14.56
CA VAL A 334 -26.60 4.04 14.41
C VAL A 334 -27.36 4.08 13.09
N ALA A 335 -28.54 4.68 13.06
CA ALA A 335 -29.47 4.72 11.94
C ALA A 335 -29.74 3.32 11.34
N PRO A 336 -30.40 2.40 12.09
CA PRO A 336 -30.70 1.05 11.63
C PRO A 336 -31.49 1.08 10.30
N GLY A 337 -31.11 0.18 9.36
CA GLY A 337 -31.70 0.16 8.02
C GLY A 337 -31.01 1.10 7.00
N TRP A 338 -30.07 1.92 7.46
CA TRP A 338 -29.22 2.75 6.62
C TRP A 338 -27.76 2.32 6.77
N ALA A 339 -27.08 2.15 5.68
CA ALA A 339 -25.70 1.67 5.67
C ALA A 339 -24.83 2.45 4.68
N PRO A 340 -23.56 2.66 5.00
CA PRO A 340 -22.59 3.07 4.00
C PRO A 340 -22.52 2.06 2.84
N PRO A 341 -22.15 2.47 1.60
CA PRO A 341 -21.90 1.55 0.51
C PRO A 341 -20.91 0.45 0.92
N THR A 342 -21.14 -0.75 0.40
CA THR A 342 -20.19 -1.86 0.58
C THR A 342 -18.87 -1.52 -0.11
N ILE A 343 -17.78 -2.08 0.41
CA ILE A 343 -16.46 -1.95 -0.22
C ILE A 343 -16.08 -3.30 -0.83
N SER A 344 -15.86 -3.27 -2.15
CA SER A 344 -15.36 -4.42 -2.88
C SER A 344 -13.90 -4.69 -2.52
N ILE A 345 -13.57 -5.93 -2.17
CA ILE A 345 -12.19 -6.37 -1.93
C ILE A 345 -11.74 -7.21 -3.13
N HIS A 346 -10.54 -6.92 -3.59
CA HIS A 346 -9.93 -7.59 -4.73
C HIS A 346 -8.60 -8.22 -4.35
N ALA A 347 -8.31 -9.39 -4.93
CA ALA A 347 -6.97 -9.95 -4.99
C ALA A 347 -6.34 -9.55 -6.33
N LEU A 348 -5.17 -8.91 -6.26
CA LEU A 348 -4.39 -8.49 -7.41
C LEU A 348 -3.12 -9.34 -7.47
N TYR A 349 -2.77 -9.83 -8.66
CA TYR A 349 -1.57 -10.65 -8.90
C TYR A 349 -1.11 -10.51 -10.36
N PRO A 350 0.19 -10.73 -10.68
CA PRO A 350 0.75 -10.47 -12.00
C PRO A 350 0.05 -11.24 -13.12
N SER A 351 0.00 -12.56 -13.06
CA SER A 351 -0.84 -13.42 -13.91
C SER A 351 -1.02 -14.78 -13.25
N ARG A 352 -2.02 -15.55 -13.72
CA ARG A 352 -2.23 -16.92 -13.20
C ARG A 352 -1.07 -17.86 -13.51
N ARG A 353 -0.34 -17.60 -14.61
CA ARG A 353 0.80 -18.41 -15.03
C ARG A 353 2.05 -18.11 -14.20
N ASP A 354 2.15 -16.87 -13.71
CA ASP A 354 3.29 -16.41 -12.93
C ASP A 354 3.14 -16.67 -11.43
N LEU A 355 1.92 -17.02 -10.97
CA LEU A 355 1.71 -17.49 -9.59
C LEU A 355 2.31 -18.87 -9.40
N THR A 356 3.14 -19.02 -8.36
CA THR A 356 3.59 -20.32 -7.87
C THR A 356 2.40 -21.21 -7.46
N LEU A 357 2.61 -22.52 -7.32
CA LEU A 357 1.58 -23.44 -6.83
C LEU A 357 1.05 -22.99 -5.45
N ALA A 358 1.96 -22.54 -4.56
CA ALA A 358 1.59 -21.98 -3.27
C ALA A 358 0.67 -20.75 -3.41
N GLY A 359 1.00 -19.81 -4.31
CA GLY A 359 0.16 -18.64 -4.60
C GLY A 359 -1.21 -19.00 -5.15
N ARG A 360 -1.28 -19.97 -6.08
CA ARG A 360 -2.55 -20.47 -6.65
C ARG A 360 -3.43 -21.13 -5.59
N GLN A 361 -2.86 -21.95 -4.72
CA GLN A 361 -3.61 -22.64 -3.66
C GLN A 361 -4.06 -21.67 -2.58
N PHE A 362 -3.22 -20.72 -2.18
CA PHE A 362 -3.61 -19.69 -1.23
C PHE A 362 -4.73 -18.80 -1.79
N LEU A 363 -4.65 -18.41 -3.06
CA LEU A 363 -5.73 -17.66 -3.72
C LEU A 363 -7.05 -18.45 -3.75
N ALA A 364 -7.00 -19.75 -3.99
CA ALA A 364 -8.19 -20.62 -3.96
C ALA A 364 -8.81 -20.65 -2.55
N MET A 365 -7.99 -20.83 -1.51
CA MET A 365 -8.41 -20.80 -0.11
C MET A 365 -8.99 -19.45 0.30
N LEU A 366 -8.42 -18.35 -0.18
CA LEU A 366 -8.92 -17.00 0.07
C LEU A 366 -10.29 -16.78 -0.57
N VAL A 367 -10.47 -17.24 -1.82
CA VAL A 367 -11.75 -17.16 -2.54
C VAL A 367 -12.84 -17.96 -1.84
N GLU A 368 -12.54 -19.17 -1.41
CA GLU A 368 -13.46 -20.02 -0.65
C GLU A 368 -13.89 -19.34 0.66
N ALA A 369 -12.94 -18.81 1.42
CA ALA A 369 -13.21 -18.12 2.68
C ALA A 369 -13.99 -16.81 2.51
N THR A 370 -13.97 -16.21 1.33
CA THR A 370 -14.69 -14.97 1.03
C THR A 370 -16.02 -15.21 0.28
N GLU A 371 -16.37 -16.45 -0.03
CA GLU A 371 -17.62 -16.79 -0.73
C GLU A 371 -18.88 -16.20 -0.07
N PRO A 372 -19.04 -16.17 1.28
CA PRO A 372 -20.18 -15.54 1.91
C PRO A 372 -20.37 -14.06 1.55
N TYR A 373 -19.27 -13.35 1.29
CA TYR A 373 -19.29 -11.93 0.92
C TYR A 373 -19.50 -11.71 -0.59
N SER A 374 -19.38 -12.74 -1.41
CA SER A 374 -19.63 -12.66 -2.86
C SER A 374 -21.10 -12.73 -3.23
N LYS A 375 -21.97 -13.23 -2.33
CA LYS A 375 -23.40 -13.49 -2.55
C LYS A 375 -24.32 -12.43 -1.94
N THR A 376 -23.81 -11.40 -1.28
CA THR A 376 -24.61 -10.49 -0.44
C THR A 376 -25.26 -9.32 -1.22
N VAL A 377 -25.17 -9.28 -2.55
CA VAL A 377 -25.80 -8.23 -3.37
C VAL A 377 -26.81 -8.86 -4.31
N ARG A 378 -28.02 -9.08 -3.82
CA ARG A 378 -29.26 -9.06 -4.60
C ARG A 378 -30.35 -8.40 -3.80
#